data_e21d359cef0f4a32ddfd9c113a29c600
#
_entry.id   e21d359cef0f4a32ddfd9c113a29c600
#
_cell.length_a   1.000
_cell.length_b   1.000
_cell.length_c   1.000
_cell.angle_alpha   90.00
_cell.angle_beta   90.00
_cell.angle_gamma   90.00
#
_symmetry.space_group_name_H-M   'P 1'
#
loop_
_entity.id
_entity.type
_entity.pdbx_description
1 polymer ?
#
loop_
_entity_poly.entity_id
_entity_poly.type
_entity_poly.pdbx_seq_one_letter_code
_entity_poly.pdbx_strand_id
1 'polypeptide(L)' 'MPQNQSKEAVSINIRAKAKQRDLIDQAANSLGRSRSDFMLEAAYREAESVLLD' A
#
# COMPACT_ATOMS: atom_id res chain seq x y z
N MET A 1 -3.67 24.04 -11.65
CA MET A 1 -3.67 23.52 -11.44
C MET A 1 -3.51 22.83 -10.83
N PRO A 2 -3.45 22.69 -10.79
CA PRO A 2 -3.48 21.89 -10.32
C PRO A 2 -3.31 21.20 -9.56
N GLN A 3 -3.30 21.07 -9.42
CA GLN A 3 -3.29 20.39 -8.96
C GLN A 3 -3.36 19.88 -8.05
N ASN A 4 -3.45 19.84 -7.87
CA ASN A 4 -3.65 19.29 -7.21
C ASN A 4 -3.50 18.78 -6.41
N GLN A 5 -3.48 18.82 -6.34
CA GLN A 5 -3.51 18.28 -5.84
C GLN A 5 -3.13 17.78 -4.90
N SER A 6 -3.12 18.08 -4.32
CA SER A 6 -2.78 17.76 -3.31
C SER A 6 -3.13 16.66 -2.69
N LYS A 7 -4.02 16.47 -2.53
CA LYS A 7 -4.30 15.26 -2.19
C LYS A 7 -3.69 14.48 -3.12
N GLU A 8 -2.75 14.95 -3.73
CA GLU A 8 -2.21 14.26 -4.71
C GLU A 8 -1.42 13.17 -4.29
N ALA A 9 -1.10 12.27 -5.12
CA ALA A 9 -0.33 11.09 -4.82
C ALA A 9 1.08 11.47 -4.48
N VAL A 10 1.61 10.85 -3.46
CA VAL A 10 2.98 11.06 -3.03
C VAL A 10 3.69 9.72 -3.11
N SER A 11 4.88 9.69 -3.64
CA SER A 11 5.64 8.45 -3.75
C SER A 11 6.09 7.97 -2.39
N ILE A 12 5.93 6.68 -2.16
CA ILE A 12 6.40 6.06 -0.93
C ILE A 12 7.28 4.90 -1.33
N ASN A 13 8.53 4.92 -0.89
CA ASN A 13 9.48 3.86 -1.20
C ASN A 13 9.68 3.00 0.03
N ILE A 14 9.41 1.70 -0.13
CA ILE A 14 9.51 0.77 0.97
C ILE A 14 10.41 -0.38 0.56
N ARG A 15 11.33 -0.74 1.43
CA ARG A 15 12.17 -1.88 1.17
C ARG A 15 11.59 -3.10 1.83
N ALA A 16 11.55 -4.20 1.13
CA ALA A 16 11.05 -5.45 1.66
C ALA A 16 12.05 -6.55 1.39
N LYS A 17 12.12 -7.49 2.30
CA LYS A 17 12.94 -8.67 2.05
C LYS A 17 12.24 -9.52 1.01
N ALA A 18 13.02 -10.32 0.29
CA ALA A 18 12.47 -11.14 -0.78
C ALA A 18 11.28 -11.98 -0.31
N LYS A 19 11.40 -12.58 0.86
CA LYS A 19 10.34 -13.40 1.38
C LYS A 19 9.06 -12.61 1.62
N GLN A 20 9.21 -11.40 2.13
CA GLN A 20 8.07 -10.52 2.37
C GLN A 20 7.43 -10.11 1.06
N ARG A 21 8.26 -9.75 0.09
CA ARG A 21 7.75 -9.35 -1.22
C ARG A 21 6.97 -10.48 -1.87
N ASP A 22 7.51 -11.70 -1.79
CA ASP A 22 6.85 -12.84 -2.42
C ASP A 22 5.48 -13.10 -1.81
N LEU A 23 5.40 -13.00 -0.50
CA LEU A 23 4.13 -13.22 0.17
C LEU A 23 3.12 -12.14 -0.20
N ILE A 24 3.58 -10.90 -0.24
CA ILE A 24 2.73 -9.78 -0.62
C ILE A 24 2.22 -9.96 -2.04
N ASP A 25 3.11 -10.36 -2.96
CA ASP A 25 2.71 -10.57 -4.34
C ASP A 25 1.66 -11.66 -4.47
N GLN A 26 1.82 -12.74 -3.73
CA GLN A 26 0.84 -13.80 -3.76
C GLN A 26 -0.52 -13.32 -3.27
N ALA A 27 -0.52 -12.58 -2.18
CA ALA A 27 -1.76 -12.06 -1.64
C ALA A 27 -2.42 -11.08 -2.59
N ALA A 28 -1.64 -10.18 -3.17
CA ALA A 28 -2.17 -9.20 -4.10
C ALA A 28 -2.77 -9.90 -5.31
N ASN A 29 -2.06 -10.88 -5.86
CA ASN A 29 -2.55 -11.61 -7.00
C ASN A 29 -3.86 -12.33 -6.72
N SER A 30 -3.98 -12.92 -5.54
CA SER A 30 -5.20 -13.64 -5.23
C SER A 30 -6.40 -12.72 -5.08
N LEU A 31 -6.16 -11.43 -4.84
CA LEU A 31 -7.22 -10.45 -4.77
C LEU A 31 -7.41 -9.67 -6.05
N GLY A 32 -6.61 -9.98 -7.08
CA GLY A 32 -6.70 -9.25 -8.33
C GLY A 32 -6.20 -7.83 -8.22
N ARG A 33 -5.24 -7.58 -7.35
CA ARG A 33 -4.72 -6.24 -7.13
C ARG A 33 -3.24 -6.17 -7.46
N SER A 34 -2.76 -4.96 -7.74
CA SER A 34 -1.34 -4.78 -7.91
C SER A 34 -0.67 -4.80 -6.54
N ARG A 35 0.64 -5.02 -6.53
CA ARG A 35 1.39 -5.00 -5.29
C ARG A 35 1.22 -3.68 -4.56
N SER A 36 1.35 -2.58 -5.31
CA SER A 36 1.25 -1.26 -4.71
C SER A 36 -0.11 -1.00 -4.10
N ASP A 37 -1.16 -1.35 -4.81
CA ASP A 37 -2.52 -1.16 -4.30
C ASP A 37 -2.76 -1.99 -3.06
N PHE A 38 -2.30 -3.23 -3.09
CA PHE A 38 -2.47 -4.10 -1.95
C PHE A 38 -1.74 -3.57 -0.72
N MET A 39 -0.48 -3.18 -0.91
CA MET A 39 0.33 -2.69 0.19
C MET A 39 -0.23 -1.41 0.78
N LEU A 40 -0.63 -0.49 -0.09
CA LEU A 40 -1.13 0.78 0.37
C LEU A 40 -2.42 0.61 1.16
N GLU A 41 -3.31 -0.22 0.66
CA GLU A 41 -4.57 -0.46 1.34
C GLU A 41 -4.35 -1.14 2.68
N ALA A 42 -3.46 -2.12 2.72
CA ALA A 42 -3.16 -2.82 3.96
C ALA A 42 -2.56 -1.90 5.00
N ALA A 43 -1.62 -1.07 4.56
CA ALA A 43 -0.96 -0.13 5.47
C ALA A 43 -1.95 0.93 5.98
N TYR A 44 -2.81 1.39 5.11
CA TYR A 44 -3.79 2.40 5.49
C TYR A 44 -4.75 1.83 6.54
N ARG A 45 -5.20 0.61 6.30
CA ARG A 45 -6.10 -0.06 7.23
C ARG A 45 -5.45 -0.27 8.59
N GLU A 46 -4.18 -0.66 8.57
CA GLU A 46 -3.46 -0.86 9.82
C GLU A 46 -3.27 0.46 10.54
N ALA A 47 -2.98 1.53 9.80
CA ALA A 47 -2.80 2.84 10.40
C ALA A 47 -4.09 3.31 11.08
N GLU A 48 -5.22 3.08 10.44
CA GLU A 48 -6.51 3.41 11.05
C GLU A 48 -6.71 2.63 12.33
N SER A 49 -6.38 1.35 12.30
CA SER A 49 -6.56 0.50 13.46
C SER A 49 -5.72 0.99 14.64
N VAL A 50 -4.51 1.41 14.37
CA VAL A 50 -3.61 1.88 15.42
C VAL A 50 -4.08 3.21 16.02
N LEU A 51 -4.53 4.11 15.17
CA LEU A 51 -4.85 5.46 15.61
C LEU A 51 -6.29 5.65 16.07
N LEU A 52 -7.21 4.91 15.50
CA LEU A 52 -8.63 5.12 15.77
C LEU A 52 -9.25 4.09 16.67
N ASP A 53 -8.49 3.12 17.04
CA ASP A 53 -9.04 2.04 17.85
C ASP A 53 -9.05 2.36 19.35
#